data_b32f50a29af8c2fc9ccf90802b7bc037
#
_entry.id   b32f50a29af8c2fc9ccf90802b7bc037
#
_cell.length_a   1.000
_cell.length_b   1.000
_cell.length_c   1.000
_cell.angle_alpha   90.00
_cell.angle_beta   90.00
_cell.angle_gamma   90.00
#
_symmetry.space_group_name_H-M   'P 1'
#
loop_
_entity.id
_entity.type
_entity.pdbx_description
1 polymer ?
#
loop_
_entity_poly.entity_id
_entity_poly.type
_entity_poly.pdbx_seq_one_letter_code
_entity_poly.pdbx_strand_id
1 'polypeptide(L)'
;LMGIQGGWPLTMFLTPQRQPFWGGTYFPPEPHYDVPAFRQVLSAISDLFENRLHEIETNAASLQAGLESLATPDREKGLPPEFFDSFARHVLSVMDPIHGGLRGAPKFPQVPVLKLLWQAWKKSGEDAYRDAVTLALQHMCQGGIYDHLGGGFARYSTDKEWLAPHFEKMLYDNAQMTEIITLVWRETRDPFLRVRVTETLDWMIREMSVEGGGFAATIDADSPGGEGAFYVWEEKEIDSLLGENSAFFKVAYGVSASGNWEGRNILHRKARKPLLSSDEEARLTCHRDLLFQARAEREPPTRDDKVLSDWNGLAISSLATAGTVFGNKRWSDAARNAFAFICDVMLHHGRLLHCWNQGQAKHTATLDDYAYMIHAALSLFETSGDESYVDRAIEWVAILDRHYSDRDKGGYFFTPDDASDLILRTRTAHDHATPSGNGMMVQVLATLFMVTGKDVFRQRAQAVLDAFGGEAAKGFASLATLVSASDMLSRPLHVVILGDKEGKETKALIGESYKQALPNMVISVYEDFSARPATHPLNGKEMISAKPTAYVCNP
;
A
#
# COMPACT_ATOMS: atom_id res chain seq x y z
N LEU A 1 -23.42 -0.55 15.97
CA LEU A 1 -24.85 -0.80 15.80
C LEU A 1 -25.44 -1.57 16.99
N MET A 2 -24.76 -2.57 17.50
CA MET A 2 -25.22 -3.42 18.61
C MET A 2 -24.73 -2.94 19.99
N GLY A 3 -24.01 -1.84 20.09
CA GLY A 3 -23.43 -1.34 21.35
C GLY A 3 -22.29 -2.21 21.92
N ILE A 4 -21.80 -3.16 21.16
CA ILE A 4 -20.71 -4.07 21.54
C ILE A 4 -19.42 -3.62 20.85
N GLN A 5 -18.30 -3.66 21.56
CA GLN A 5 -16.99 -3.38 20.98
C GLN A 5 -16.65 -4.45 19.94
N GLY A 6 -16.23 -4.02 18.74
CA GLY A 6 -15.76 -4.94 17.69
C GLY A 6 -14.42 -5.60 18.06
N GLY A 7 -14.13 -6.74 17.43
CA GLY A 7 -12.88 -7.47 17.62
C GLY A 7 -12.89 -8.82 16.94
N TRP A 8 -11.76 -9.52 16.98
CA TRP A 8 -11.61 -10.87 16.46
C TRP A 8 -11.54 -11.88 17.63
N PRO A 9 -12.12 -13.10 17.45
CA PRO A 9 -12.98 -13.54 16.34
C PRO A 9 -14.32 -12.78 16.31
N LEU A 10 -14.93 -12.67 15.12
CA LEU A 10 -16.28 -12.11 14.95
C LEU A 10 -17.26 -13.26 14.63
N THR A 11 -18.32 -13.39 15.43
CA THR A 11 -19.40 -14.35 15.23
C THR A 11 -20.68 -13.59 14.88
N MET A 12 -21.29 -13.91 13.74
CA MET A 12 -22.55 -13.32 13.31
C MET A 12 -23.60 -14.41 13.03
N PHE A 13 -24.82 -14.23 13.53
CA PHE A 13 -25.95 -15.09 13.23
C PHE A 13 -26.83 -14.41 12.18
N LEU A 14 -27.14 -15.18 11.13
CA LEU A 14 -27.89 -14.72 9.97
C LEU A 14 -29.19 -15.51 9.84
N THR A 15 -30.23 -14.87 9.29
CA THR A 15 -31.42 -15.59 8.82
C THR A 15 -31.06 -16.45 7.58
N PRO A 16 -31.93 -17.39 7.15
CA PRO A 16 -31.76 -18.11 5.89
C PRO A 16 -31.67 -17.17 4.66
N GLN A 17 -32.20 -15.95 4.78
CA GLN A 17 -32.09 -14.90 3.77
C GLN A 17 -30.80 -14.07 3.91
N ARG A 18 -29.86 -14.53 4.74
CA ARG A 18 -28.53 -13.91 5.00
C ARG A 18 -28.60 -12.54 5.69
N GLN A 19 -29.70 -12.22 6.36
CA GLN A 19 -29.82 -10.98 7.11
C GLN A 19 -29.23 -11.15 8.52
N PRO A 20 -28.27 -10.30 8.95
CA PRO A 20 -27.69 -10.38 10.29
C PRO A 20 -28.74 -9.93 11.32
N PHE A 21 -28.89 -10.70 12.41
CA PHE A 21 -29.82 -10.34 13.48
C PHE A 21 -29.18 -10.32 14.87
N TRP A 22 -28.04 -10.99 15.05
CA TRP A 22 -27.28 -10.97 16.30
C TRP A 22 -25.83 -11.36 16.07
N GLY A 23 -24.91 -10.91 16.97
CA GLY A 23 -23.50 -11.29 16.90
C GLY A 23 -22.73 -10.89 18.14
N GLY A 24 -21.46 -11.31 18.16
CA GLY A 24 -20.50 -10.98 19.21
C GLY A 24 -19.09 -11.30 18.76
N THR A 25 -18.12 -11.05 19.62
CA THR A 25 -16.72 -11.35 19.33
C THR A 25 -16.35 -12.74 19.85
N TYR A 26 -15.59 -12.83 20.90
CA TYR A 26 -15.14 -14.10 21.47
C TYR A 26 -16.19 -14.66 22.44
N PHE A 27 -16.46 -15.96 22.34
CA PHE A 27 -17.25 -16.73 23.31
C PHE A 27 -16.40 -17.88 23.87
N PRO A 28 -16.22 -17.98 25.20
CA PRO A 28 -15.44 -19.05 25.82
C PRO A 28 -16.15 -20.41 25.72
N PRO A 29 -15.44 -21.54 25.88
CA PRO A 29 -16.05 -22.89 25.94
C PRO A 29 -16.91 -23.09 27.19
N GLU A 30 -16.53 -22.48 28.30
CA GLU A 30 -17.26 -22.44 29.57
C GLU A 30 -17.56 -20.98 29.96
N PRO A 31 -18.65 -20.69 30.69
CA PRO A 31 -18.96 -19.32 31.10
C PRO A 31 -17.82 -18.71 31.91
N HIS A 32 -17.44 -17.46 31.57
CA HIS A 32 -16.35 -16.77 32.24
C HIS A 32 -16.73 -15.30 32.49
N TYR A 33 -16.78 -14.90 33.78
CA TYR A 33 -17.35 -13.63 34.18
C TYR A 33 -18.78 -13.43 33.60
N ASP A 34 -19.04 -12.30 32.98
CA ASP A 34 -20.33 -11.96 32.36
C ASP A 34 -20.47 -12.44 30.90
N VAL A 35 -19.50 -13.23 30.39
CA VAL A 35 -19.51 -13.75 29.02
C VAL A 35 -20.06 -15.19 29.01
N PRO A 36 -21.18 -15.45 28.31
CA PRO A 36 -21.75 -16.79 28.22
C PRO A 36 -20.85 -17.74 27.41
N ALA A 37 -20.93 -19.04 27.69
CA ALA A 37 -20.28 -20.04 26.88
C ALA A 37 -20.91 -20.09 25.46
N PHE A 38 -20.12 -20.41 24.44
CA PHE A 38 -20.59 -20.48 23.07
C PHE A 38 -21.79 -21.43 22.91
N ARG A 39 -21.79 -22.58 23.64
CA ARG A 39 -22.94 -23.50 23.65
C ARG A 39 -24.23 -22.86 24.17
N GLN A 40 -24.15 -22.01 25.19
CA GLN A 40 -25.32 -21.31 25.74
C GLN A 40 -25.85 -20.30 24.72
N VAL A 41 -24.95 -19.60 24.01
CA VAL A 41 -25.31 -18.69 22.90
C VAL A 41 -26.04 -19.46 21.80
N LEU A 42 -25.53 -20.58 21.35
CA LEU A 42 -26.17 -21.41 20.32
C LEU A 42 -27.57 -21.86 20.75
N SER A 43 -27.73 -22.32 22.01
CA SER A 43 -29.03 -22.73 22.53
C SER A 43 -30.04 -21.56 22.60
N ALA A 44 -29.58 -20.40 23.04
CA ALA A 44 -30.42 -19.19 23.11
C ALA A 44 -30.85 -18.70 21.71
N ILE A 45 -29.94 -18.76 20.73
CA ILE A 45 -30.25 -18.41 19.34
C ILE A 45 -31.24 -19.41 18.72
N SER A 46 -31.08 -20.74 19.00
CA SER A 46 -32.03 -21.75 18.54
C SER A 46 -33.43 -21.50 19.11
N ASP A 47 -33.54 -21.27 20.42
CA ASP A 47 -34.80 -20.95 21.07
C ASP A 47 -35.44 -19.68 20.50
N LEU A 48 -34.63 -18.63 20.28
CA LEU A 48 -35.09 -17.37 19.67
C LEU A 48 -35.64 -17.63 18.25
N PHE A 49 -34.98 -18.44 17.46
CA PHE A 49 -35.38 -18.76 16.09
C PHE A 49 -36.64 -19.63 16.04
N GLU A 50 -36.81 -20.56 16.97
CA GLU A 50 -37.99 -21.44 17.03
C GLU A 50 -39.24 -20.75 17.60
N ASN A 51 -39.07 -19.90 18.63
CA ASN A 51 -40.18 -19.41 19.44
C ASN A 51 -40.43 -17.90 19.32
N ARG A 52 -39.49 -17.11 18.79
CA ARG A 52 -39.56 -15.64 18.77
C ARG A 52 -39.09 -15.04 17.42
N LEU A 53 -39.54 -15.64 16.33
CA LEU A 53 -39.14 -15.24 14.97
C LEU A 53 -39.32 -13.75 14.67
N HIS A 54 -40.42 -13.15 15.20
CA HIS A 54 -40.72 -11.72 15.03
C HIS A 54 -39.62 -10.81 15.62
N GLU A 55 -38.98 -11.22 16.72
CA GLU A 55 -37.86 -10.45 17.29
C GLU A 55 -36.64 -10.52 16.37
N ILE A 56 -36.38 -11.70 15.75
CA ILE A 56 -35.32 -11.85 14.75
C ILE A 56 -35.54 -10.94 13.54
N GLU A 57 -36.78 -10.91 13.00
CA GLU A 57 -37.12 -10.06 11.86
C GLU A 57 -36.96 -8.58 12.19
N THR A 58 -37.39 -8.14 13.38
CA THR A 58 -37.24 -6.77 13.86
C THR A 58 -35.78 -6.38 14.00
N ASN A 59 -34.96 -7.25 14.63
CA ASN A 59 -33.53 -7.01 14.81
C ASN A 59 -32.80 -7.00 13.46
N ALA A 60 -33.12 -7.93 12.55
CA ALA A 60 -32.52 -7.99 11.22
C ALA A 60 -32.82 -6.71 10.42
N ALA A 61 -34.07 -6.24 10.43
CA ALA A 61 -34.44 -4.99 9.76
C ALA A 61 -33.72 -3.77 10.34
N SER A 62 -33.62 -3.70 11.69
CA SER A 62 -32.90 -2.62 12.38
C SER A 62 -31.41 -2.61 12.06
N LEU A 63 -30.77 -3.79 12.10
CA LEU A 63 -29.34 -3.92 11.77
C LEU A 63 -29.07 -3.61 10.29
N GLN A 64 -29.93 -4.06 9.40
CA GLN A 64 -29.80 -3.77 7.96
C GLN A 64 -29.91 -2.26 7.70
N ALA A 65 -30.91 -1.59 8.26
CA ALA A 65 -31.08 -0.12 8.13
C ALA A 65 -29.86 0.64 8.70
N GLY A 66 -29.31 0.17 9.83
CA GLY A 66 -28.08 0.72 10.41
C GLY A 66 -26.86 0.51 9.53
N LEU A 67 -26.70 -0.67 8.92
CA LEU A 67 -25.62 -0.95 7.98
C LEU A 67 -25.73 -0.10 6.70
N GLU A 68 -26.94 0.05 6.15
CA GLU A 68 -27.18 0.91 4.98
C GLU A 68 -26.87 2.38 5.28
N SER A 69 -27.20 2.86 6.47
CA SER A 69 -26.84 4.21 6.91
C SER A 69 -25.34 4.42 7.01
N LEU A 70 -24.61 3.45 7.59
CA LEU A 70 -23.14 3.50 7.69
C LEU A 70 -22.44 3.36 6.33
N ALA A 71 -23.03 2.61 5.41
CA ALA A 71 -22.48 2.41 4.07
C ALA A 71 -22.81 3.57 3.10
N THR A 72 -23.59 4.57 3.54
CA THR A 72 -23.92 5.74 2.74
C THR A 72 -23.02 6.90 3.15
N PRO A 73 -22.01 7.28 2.34
CA PRO A 73 -21.14 8.40 2.65
C PRO A 73 -21.89 9.72 2.72
N ASP A 74 -21.40 10.63 3.56
CA ASP A 74 -21.88 12.01 3.58
C ASP A 74 -21.41 12.73 2.31
N ARG A 75 -22.39 13.18 1.53
CA ARG A 75 -22.18 13.85 0.25
C ARG A 75 -22.13 15.37 0.44
N GLU A 76 -21.00 15.97 0.08
CA GLU A 76 -20.87 17.41 -0.12
C GLU A 76 -20.23 17.69 -1.47
N LYS A 77 -20.45 18.91 -2.03
CA LYS A 77 -19.84 19.27 -3.31
C LYS A 77 -18.34 19.45 -3.16
N GLY A 78 -17.59 18.44 -3.55
CA GLY A 78 -16.14 18.50 -3.68
C GLY A 78 -15.40 18.84 -2.37
N LEU A 79 -14.10 19.01 -2.50
CA LEU A 79 -13.26 19.53 -1.42
C LEU A 79 -12.84 20.96 -1.78
N PRO A 80 -13.03 21.96 -0.90
CA PRO A 80 -12.55 23.31 -1.15
C PRO A 80 -11.03 23.31 -1.43
N PRO A 81 -10.51 24.22 -2.27
CA PRO A 81 -9.07 24.23 -2.62
C PRO A 81 -8.13 24.32 -1.42
N GLU A 82 -8.55 25.00 -0.35
CA GLU A 82 -7.81 25.15 0.91
C GLU A 82 -7.90 23.92 1.83
N PHE A 83 -8.77 22.96 1.50
CA PHE A 83 -8.99 21.78 2.35
C PHE A 83 -7.73 20.94 2.49
N PHE A 84 -7.00 20.71 1.41
CA PHE A 84 -5.73 19.96 1.45
C PHE A 84 -4.77 20.52 2.50
N ASP A 85 -4.58 21.85 2.53
CA ASP A 85 -3.62 22.49 3.44
C ASP A 85 -4.06 22.41 4.91
N SER A 86 -5.37 22.55 5.17
CA SER A 86 -5.92 22.41 6.53
C SER A 86 -5.83 20.95 7.03
N PHE A 87 -6.12 20.00 6.15
CA PHE A 87 -6.02 18.57 6.43
C PHE A 87 -4.57 18.15 6.70
N ALA A 88 -3.61 18.60 5.88
CA ALA A 88 -2.19 18.31 6.07
C ALA A 88 -1.66 18.87 7.41
N ARG A 89 -2.08 20.09 7.82
CA ARG A 89 -1.76 20.64 9.14
C ARG A 89 -2.34 19.81 10.28
N HIS A 90 -3.58 19.34 10.13
CA HIS A 90 -4.19 18.45 11.12
C HIS A 90 -3.40 17.15 11.25
N VAL A 91 -3.10 16.49 10.12
CA VAL A 91 -2.29 15.26 10.09
C VAL A 91 -0.93 15.49 10.73
N LEU A 92 -0.22 16.58 10.43
CA LEU A 92 1.06 16.92 11.04
C LEU A 92 0.94 17.04 12.57
N SER A 93 -0.15 17.59 13.08
CA SER A 93 -0.37 17.78 14.54
C SER A 93 -0.49 16.46 15.31
N VAL A 94 -0.88 15.36 14.66
CA VAL A 94 -1.02 14.03 15.28
C VAL A 94 0.21 13.13 15.04
N MET A 95 1.21 13.61 14.30
CA MET A 95 2.49 12.90 14.14
C MET A 95 3.28 12.88 15.45
N ASP A 96 4.05 11.81 15.66
CA ASP A 96 4.98 11.66 16.76
C ASP A 96 6.28 12.44 16.47
N PRO A 97 6.58 13.52 17.22
CA PRO A 97 7.76 14.35 16.94
C PRO A 97 9.08 13.75 17.43
N ILE A 98 9.04 12.59 18.13
CA ILE A 98 10.23 11.93 18.68
C ILE A 98 10.59 10.69 17.88
N HIS A 99 9.61 9.81 17.64
CA HIS A 99 9.84 8.52 17.00
C HIS A 99 9.27 8.45 15.56
N GLY A 100 8.63 9.50 15.07
CA GLY A 100 7.97 9.52 13.76
C GLY A 100 6.75 8.62 13.68
N GLY A 101 6.00 8.74 12.57
CA GLY A 101 4.71 8.08 12.40
C GLY A 101 3.60 8.71 13.26
N LEU A 102 2.42 8.10 13.31
CA LEU A 102 1.34 8.56 14.18
C LEU A 102 1.67 8.27 15.64
N ARG A 103 1.15 9.11 16.56
CA ARG A 103 1.35 8.92 18.01
C ARG A 103 0.69 7.66 18.52
N GLY A 104 1.26 7.05 19.56
CA GLY A 104 0.72 5.88 20.25
C GLY A 104 1.43 4.58 19.90
N ALA A 105 0.83 3.47 20.31
CA ALA A 105 1.21 2.11 20.00
C ALA A 105 -0.08 1.25 19.97
N PRO A 106 -0.17 0.22 19.12
CA PRO A 106 0.82 -0.18 18.10
C PRO A 106 0.97 0.86 16.98
N LYS A 107 2.12 0.88 16.30
CA LYS A 107 2.42 1.79 15.19
C LYS A 107 2.45 1.05 13.86
N PHE A 108 1.67 1.56 12.90
CA PHE A 108 1.68 1.13 11.52
C PHE A 108 2.43 2.14 10.64
N PRO A 109 3.06 1.74 9.53
CA PRO A 109 3.78 2.66 8.63
C PRO A 109 2.94 3.81 8.07
N GLN A 110 1.64 3.58 7.78
CA GLN A 110 0.69 4.59 7.31
C GLN A 110 1.22 5.40 6.10
N VAL A 111 1.68 4.70 5.07
CA VAL A 111 2.31 5.32 3.89
C VAL A 111 1.45 6.39 3.21
N PRO A 112 0.10 6.26 3.09
CA PRO A 112 -0.74 7.34 2.56
C PRO A 112 -0.57 8.66 3.30
N VAL A 113 -0.44 8.61 4.63
CA VAL A 113 -0.19 9.79 5.48
C VAL A 113 1.16 10.42 5.17
N LEU A 114 2.21 9.61 5.01
CA LEU A 114 3.55 10.11 4.66
C LEU A 114 3.59 10.73 3.26
N LYS A 115 2.89 10.14 2.28
CA LYS A 115 2.76 10.70 0.93
C LYS A 115 2.05 12.05 0.94
N LEU A 116 0.96 12.18 1.69
CA LEU A 116 0.24 13.45 1.87
C LEU A 116 1.14 14.54 2.46
N LEU A 117 1.89 14.24 3.54
CA LEU A 117 2.80 15.22 4.16
C LEU A 117 3.94 15.60 3.21
N TRP A 118 4.48 14.65 2.46
CA TRP A 118 5.49 14.94 1.44
C TRP A 118 4.96 15.88 0.34
N GLN A 119 3.72 15.63 -0.11
CA GLN A 119 3.04 16.50 -1.07
C GLN A 119 2.78 17.89 -0.48
N ALA A 120 2.41 18.00 0.79
CA ALA A 120 2.23 19.26 1.48
C ALA A 120 3.54 20.07 1.55
N TRP A 121 4.66 19.41 1.84
CA TRP A 121 5.97 20.05 1.77
C TRP A 121 6.28 20.57 0.37
N LYS A 122 6.12 19.74 -0.67
CA LYS A 122 6.38 20.14 -2.06
C LYS A 122 5.47 21.30 -2.53
N LYS A 123 4.28 21.43 -1.93
CA LYS A 123 3.33 22.51 -2.21
C LYS A 123 3.68 23.81 -1.48
N SER A 124 3.95 23.73 -0.17
CA SER A 124 4.08 24.91 0.70
C SER A 124 5.53 25.37 0.91
N GLY A 125 6.50 24.44 0.81
CA GLY A 125 7.88 24.68 1.21
C GLY A 125 8.10 24.65 2.73
N GLU A 126 7.08 24.31 3.54
CA GLU A 126 7.19 24.24 5.00
C GLU A 126 7.95 22.96 5.44
N ASP A 127 9.18 23.12 5.90
CA ASP A 127 10.08 22.01 6.25
C ASP A 127 9.53 21.05 7.30
N ALA A 128 8.62 21.49 8.17
CA ALA A 128 8.01 20.64 9.20
C ALA A 128 7.34 19.38 8.61
N TYR A 129 6.75 19.46 7.42
CA TYR A 129 6.17 18.31 6.73
C TYR A 129 7.23 17.32 6.26
N ARG A 130 8.31 17.83 5.64
CA ARG A 130 9.47 17.01 5.22
C ARG A 130 10.10 16.31 6.41
N ASP A 131 10.33 17.08 7.48
CA ASP A 131 11.01 16.59 8.68
C ASP A 131 10.20 15.49 9.37
N ALA A 132 8.87 15.61 9.42
CA ALA A 132 8.00 14.56 9.94
C ALA A 132 8.09 13.25 9.11
N VAL A 133 8.13 13.34 7.78
CA VAL A 133 8.28 12.18 6.89
C VAL A 133 9.66 11.55 7.02
N THR A 134 10.72 12.35 6.98
CA THR A 134 12.09 11.85 7.07
C THR A 134 12.38 11.22 8.43
N LEU A 135 11.87 11.82 9.52
CA LEU A 135 11.96 11.23 10.87
C LEU A 135 11.28 9.86 10.93
N ALA A 136 10.05 9.74 10.40
CA ALA A 136 9.32 8.47 10.39
C ALA A 136 10.07 7.39 9.61
N LEU A 137 10.53 7.71 8.39
CA LEU A 137 11.29 6.77 7.57
C LEU A 137 12.61 6.38 8.22
N GLN A 138 13.33 7.33 8.83
CA GLN A 138 14.58 7.05 9.52
C GLN A 138 14.37 6.06 10.68
N HIS A 139 13.34 6.27 11.51
CA HIS A 139 13.05 5.38 12.63
C HIS A 139 12.60 3.99 12.19
N MET A 140 11.73 3.90 11.18
CA MET A 140 11.32 2.61 10.62
C MET A 140 12.50 1.85 9.99
N CYS A 141 13.30 2.53 9.18
CA CYS A 141 14.44 1.92 8.48
C CYS A 141 15.60 1.52 9.40
N GLN A 142 15.68 2.08 10.62
CA GLN A 142 16.69 1.73 11.63
C GLN A 142 16.12 0.84 12.73
N GLY A 143 14.81 0.80 12.91
CA GLY A 143 14.12 0.04 13.95
C GLY A 143 14.15 -1.46 13.71
N GLY A 144 13.68 -2.21 14.70
CA GLY A 144 13.52 -3.66 14.57
C GLY A 144 12.34 -4.08 13.70
N ILE A 145 11.47 -3.14 13.30
CA ILE A 145 10.43 -3.38 12.29
C ILE A 145 11.02 -3.75 10.91
N TYR A 146 12.26 -3.37 10.65
CA TYR A 146 13.01 -3.74 9.46
C TYR A 146 13.90 -4.95 9.72
N ASP A 147 13.84 -5.98 8.87
CA ASP A 147 14.75 -7.13 8.95
C ASP A 147 16.13 -6.76 8.39
N HIS A 148 17.06 -6.48 9.28
CA HIS A 148 18.42 -6.04 8.95
C HIS A 148 19.32 -7.11 8.32
N LEU A 149 18.87 -8.38 8.25
CA LEU A 149 19.60 -9.47 7.60
C LEU A 149 19.00 -9.81 6.23
N GLY A 150 17.70 -10.09 6.19
CA GLY A 150 17.02 -10.56 4.98
C GLY A 150 16.38 -9.45 4.14
N GLY A 151 16.20 -8.27 4.71
CA GLY A 151 15.42 -7.19 4.10
C GLY A 151 13.91 -7.32 4.33
N GLY A 152 13.19 -6.28 3.98
CA GLY A 152 11.75 -6.18 4.16
C GLY A 152 11.32 -5.69 5.54
N PHE A 153 10.13 -5.07 5.58
CA PHE A 153 9.50 -4.53 6.77
C PHE A 153 8.44 -5.49 7.29
N ALA A 154 8.39 -5.64 8.61
CA ALA A 154 7.27 -6.27 9.29
C ALA A 154 6.04 -5.34 9.27
N ARG A 155 4.84 -5.90 9.54
CA ARG A 155 3.56 -5.25 9.37
C ARG A 155 3.36 -4.02 10.24
N TYR A 156 3.70 -4.10 11.54
CA TYR A 156 3.61 -2.99 12.49
C TYR A 156 4.56 -3.20 13.67
N SER A 157 4.80 -2.13 14.43
CA SER A 157 5.49 -2.21 15.71
C SER A 157 4.50 -2.25 16.85
N THR A 158 4.72 -3.14 17.82
CA THR A 158 3.92 -3.24 19.05
C THR A 158 4.21 -2.11 20.03
N ASP A 159 5.37 -1.45 19.87
CA ASP A 159 5.81 -0.31 20.68
C ASP A 159 5.82 1.00 19.90
N LYS A 160 5.98 2.12 20.60
CA LYS A 160 6.02 3.46 20.01
C LYS A 160 7.35 3.80 19.32
N GLU A 161 8.38 2.97 19.48
CA GLU A 161 9.77 3.26 19.07
C GLU A 161 10.22 2.52 17.82
N TRP A 162 9.35 1.72 17.22
CA TRP A 162 9.63 0.88 16.05
C TRP A 162 10.65 -0.24 16.33
N LEU A 163 10.73 -0.74 17.58
CA LEU A 163 11.68 -1.77 17.99
C LEU A 163 11.12 -3.17 17.88
N ALA A 164 10.02 -3.46 18.58
CA ALA A 164 9.43 -4.80 18.67
C ALA A 164 8.30 -4.94 17.63
N PRO A 165 8.52 -5.62 16.50
CA PRO A 165 7.49 -5.77 15.48
C PRO A 165 6.52 -6.91 15.84
N HIS A 166 5.32 -6.88 15.23
CA HIS A 166 4.63 -8.11 14.86
C HIS A 166 5.31 -8.65 13.61
N PHE A 167 5.92 -9.83 13.69
CA PHE A 167 6.94 -10.28 12.73
C PHE A 167 6.40 -10.68 11.34
N GLU A 168 5.09 -10.63 11.12
CA GLU A 168 4.47 -10.87 9.82
C GLU A 168 4.97 -9.86 8.77
N LYS A 169 5.32 -10.33 7.57
CA LYS A 169 5.75 -9.47 6.46
C LYS A 169 4.74 -9.53 5.32
N MET A 170 4.03 -8.42 5.12
CA MET A 170 3.00 -8.30 4.07
C MET A 170 3.60 -7.75 2.78
N LEU A 171 3.14 -8.25 1.64
CA LEU A 171 3.52 -7.73 0.32
C LEU A 171 3.17 -6.25 0.18
N TYR A 172 1.94 -5.86 0.55
CA TYR A 172 1.44 -4.50 0.39
C TYR A 172 2.19 -3.46 1.25
N ASP A 173 2.64 -3.83 2.47
CA ASP A 173 3.42 -2.93 3.31
C ASP A 173 4.78 -2.64 2.67
N ASN A 174 5.45 -3.68 2.19
CA ASN A 174 6.76 -3.58 1.58
C ASN A 174 6.72 -2.84 0.23
N ALA A 175 5.66 -3.03 -0.57
CA ALA A 175 5.42 -2.28 -1.78
C ALA A 175 5.26 -0.78 -1.50
N GLN A 176 4.40 -0.41 -0.56
CA GLN A 176 4.17 0.98 -0.19
C GLN A 176 5.41 1.63 0.44
N MET A 177 6.11 0.91 1.34
CA MET A 177 7.35 1.41 1.96
C MET A 177 8.43 1.69 0.91
N THR A 178 8.63 0.80 -0.05
CA THR A 178 9.60 1.05 -1.14
C THR A 178 9.18 2.20 -2.05
N GLU A 179 7.90 2.41 -2.27
CA GLU A 179 7.38 3.56 -3.04
C GLU A 179 7.73 4.88 -2.35
N ILE A 180 7.35 5.05 -1.07
CA ILE A 180 7.62 6.30 -0.34
C ILE A 180 9.12 6.53 -0.13
N ILE A 181 9.91 5.50 0.18
CA ILE A 181 11.35 5.63 0.34
C ILE A 181 12.00 6.03 -0.99
N THR A 182 11.57 5.46 -2.12
CA THR A 182 12.04 5.84 -3.46
C THR A 182 11.70 7.30 -3.76
N LEU A 183 10.49 7.75 -3.45
CA LEU A 183 10.05 9.13 -3.62
C LEU A 183 10.93 10.10 -2.82
N VAL A 184 11.16 9.83 -1.53
CA VAL A 184 11.99 10.66 -0.65
C VAL A 184 13.46 10.62 -1.09
N TRP A 185 13.96 9.46 -1.53
CA TRP A 185 15.33 9.35 -2.05
C TRP A 185 15.54 10.18 -3.33
N ARG A 186 14.54 10.31 -4.18
CA ARG A 186 14.64 11.14 -5.40
C ARG A 186 15.03 12.59 -5.10
N GLU A 187 14.64 13.10 -3.95
CA GLU A 187 14.99 14.44 -3.45
C GLU A 187 16.28 14.44 -2.64
N THR A 188 16.36 13.57 -1.63
CA THR A 188 17.40 13.64 -0.61
C THR A 188 18.73 13.03 -1.05
N ARG A 189 18.69 12.07 -1.97
CA ARG A 189 19.84 11.25 -2.39
C ARG A 189 20.52 10.53 -1.22
N ASP A 190 19.80 10.33 -0.12
CA ASP A 190 20.32 9.65 1.07
C ASP A 190 20.74 8.20 0.72
N PRO A 191 22.03 7.86 0.84
CA PRO A 191 22.51 6.51 0.52
C PRO A 191 21.89 5.43 1.41
N PHE A 192 21.49 5.76 2.63
CA PHE A 192 20.82 4.83 3.53
C PHE A 192 19.45 4.40 3.00
N LEU A 193 18.65 5.35 2.51
CA LEU A 193 17.34 5.06 1.92
C LEU A 193 17.49 4.20 0.65
N ARG A 194 18.54 4.45 -0.15
CA ARG A 194 18.84 3.60 -1.32
C ARG A 194 19.10 2.15 -0.92
N VAL A 195 19.90 1.92 0.14
CA VAL A 195 20.17 0.57 0.65
C VAL A 195 18.87 -0.11 1.04
N ARG A 196 17.98 0.57 1.77
CA ARG A 196 16.70 0.01 2.22
C ARG A 196 15.75 -0.37 1.07
N VAL A 197 15.66 0.48 0.04
CA VAL A 197 14.89 0.12 -1.17
C VAL A 197 15.49 -1.11 -1.84
N THR A 198 16.81 -1.14 -2.01
CA THR A 198 17.48 -2.26 -2.68
C THR A 198 17.26 -3.57 -1.94
N GLU A 199 17.52 -3.60 -0.63
CA GLU A 199 17.38 -4.80 0.20
C GLU A 199 15.92 -5.27 0.24
N THR A 200 14.94 -4.35 0.28
CA THR A 200 13.51 -4.71 0.34
C THR A 200 13.00 -5.24 -1.00
N LEU A 201 13.33 -4.62 -2.12
CA LEU A 201 12.91 -5.11 -3.44
C LEU A 201 13.60 -6.43 -3.80
N ASP A 202 14.87 -6.60 -3.41
CA ASP A 202 15.58 -7.86 -3.61
C ASP A 202 15.00 -8.97 -2.71
N TRP A 203 14.54 -8.65 -1.48
CA TRP A 203 13.77 -9.55 -0.63
C TRP A 203 12.44 -9.94 -1.29
N MET A 204 11.67 -8.98 -1.83
CA MET A 204 10.40 -9.29 -2.52
C MET A 204 10.64 -10.27 -3.67
N ILE A 205 11.66 -10.05 -4.49
CA ILE A 205 11.96 -10.95 -5.61
C ILE A 205 12.50 -12.30 -5.15
N ARG A 206 13.28 -12.36 -4.08
CA ARG A 206 13.89 -13.59 -3.58
C ARG A 206 12.90 -14.47 -2.82
N GLU A 207 12.07 -13.86 -1.95
CA GLU A 207 11.26 -14.61 -0.99
C GLU A 207 9.76 -14.62 -1.31
N MET A 208 9.26 -13.60 -2.03
CA MET A 208 7.84 -13.48 -2.33
C MET A 208 7.46 -13.94 -3.74
N SER A 209 8.41 -14.14 -4.67
CA SER A 209 8.06 -14.61 -6.03
C SER A 209 7.40 -15.97 -6.00
N VAL A 210 6.36 -16.14 -6.82
CA VAL A 210 5.74 -17.44 -7.10
C VAL A 210 6.08 -17.88 -8.52
N GLU A 211 5.93 -19.18 -8.80
CA GLU A 211 6.11 -19.70 -10.15
C GLU A 211 5.13 -19.03 -11.12
N GLY A 212 5.65 -18.60 -12.27
CA GLY A 212 4.87 -17.85 -13.28
C GLY A 212 5.02 -16.34 -13.21
N GLY A 213 5.46 -15.73 -12.10
CA GLY A 213 5.87 -14.33 -12.05
C GLY A 213 5.11 -13.41 -11.11
N GLY A 214 4.05 -13.85 -10.45
CA GLY A 214 3.38 -13.09 -9.40
C GLY A 214 4.13 -13.10 -8.06
N PHE A 215 3.60 -12.38 -7.07
CA PHE A 215 4.15 -12.33 -5.71
C PHE A 215 3.13 -12.89 -4.71
N ALA A 216 3.63 -13.70 -3.77
CA ALA A 216 2.90 -14.24 -2.63
C ALA A 216 2.37 -13.13 -1.70
N ALA A 217 1.34 -13.42 -0.92
CA ALA A 217 0.67 -12.43 -0.10
C ALA A 217 1.48 -12.04 1.14
N THR A 218 1.96 -13.02 1.92
CA THR A 218 2.60 -12.75 3.21
C THR A 218 3.55 -13.87 3.64
N ILE A 219 4.45 -13.53 4.57
CA ILE A 219 5.20 -14.48 5.40
C ILE A 219 4.69 -14.33 6.83
N ASP A 220 4.29 -15.45 7.45
CA ASP A 220 3.71 -15.47 8.79
C ASP A 220 4.65 -14.88 9.85
N ALA A 221 4.07 -14.43 10.96
CA ALA A 221 4.81 -14.00 12.14
C ALA A 221 5.38 -15.18 12.93
N ASP A 222 4.66 -16.30 12.93
CA ASP A 222 4.98 -17.50 13.71
C ASP A 222 5.92 -18.44 12.95
N SER A 223 6.85 -18.99 13.68
CA SER A 223 7.73 -20.09 13.27
C SER A 223 7.87 -21.09 14.42
N PRO A 224 8.44 -22.28 14.21
CA PRO A 224 8.72 -23.18 15.32
C PRO A 224 9.50 -22.47 16.44
N GLY A 225 8.93 -22.47 17.63
CA GLY A 225 9.43 -21.71 18.79
C GLY A 225 8.65 -20.44 19.11
N GLY A 226 7.61 -20.12 18.33
CA GLY A 226 6.70 -19.00 18.53
C GLY A 226 6.98 -17.80 17.64
N GLU A 227 6.22 -16.71 17.87
CA GLU A 227 6.33 -15.47 17.11
C GLU A 227 7.76 -14.91 17.17
N GLY A 228 8.30 -14.54 16.02
CA GLY A 228 9.61 -13.92 15.90
C GLY A 228 10.82 -14.83 16.12
N ALA A 229 10.63 -16.09 16.52
CA ALA A 229 11.74 -17.01 16.85
C ALA A 229 12.75 -17.18 15.72
N PHE A 230 12.31 -17.11 14.46
CA PHE A 230 13.17 -17.13 13.28
C PHE A 230 14.10 -15.91 13.18
N TYR A 231 13.65 -14.73 13.63
CA TYR A 231 14.33 -13.45 13.40
C TYR A 231 15.23 -12.97 14.53
N VAL A 232 14.97 -13.41 15.77
CA VAL A 232 15.69 -12.93 16.96
C VAL A 232 16.94 -13.75 17.26
N TRP A 233 17.86 -13.16 18.03
CA TRP A 233 19.19 -13.72 18.29
C TRP A 233 19.55 -13.68 19.78
N GLU A 234 20.23 -14.73 20.24
CA GLU A 234 20.95 -14.69 21.50
C GLU A 234 22.34 -14.07 21.29
N GLU A 235 22.85 -13.31 22.25
CA GLU A 235 24.19 -12.72 22.15
C GLU A 235 25.27 -13.80 21.93
N LYS A 236 25.18 -14.92 22.66
CA LYS A 236 26.12 -16.04 22.56
C LYS A 236 26.16 -16.70 21.18
N GLU A 237 25.03 -16.75 20.51
CA GLU A 237 24.92 -17.27 19.14
C GLU A 237 25.71 -16.37 18.16
N ILE A 238 25.53 -15.05 18.29
CA ILE A 238 26.29 -14.06 17.49
C ILE A 238 27.79 -14.14 17.81
N ASP A 239 28.18 -14.29 19.08
CA ASP A 239 29.57 -14.44 19.49
C ASP A 239 30.20 -15.70 18.88
N SER A 240 29.46 -16.81 18.86
CA SER A 240 29.94 -18.07 18.27
C SER A 240 30.14 -17.96 16.75
N LEU A 241 29.25 -17.24 16.04
CA LEU A 241 29.30 -17.11 14.57
C LEU A 241 30.34 -16.11 14.08
N LEU A 242 30.52 -14.99 14.80
CA LEU A 242 31.37 -13.88 14.37
C LEU A 242 32.73 -13.84 15.06
N GLY A 243 32.93 -14.58 16.17
CA GLY A 243 34.19 -14.60 16.92
C GLY A 243 34.64 -13.21 17.38
N GLU A 244 35.89 -12.85 17.12
CA GLU A 244 36.46 -11.55 17.50
C GLU A 244 35.74 -10.34 16.88
N ASN A 245 35.01 -10.55 15.77
CA ASN A 245 34.25 -9.49 15.10
C ASN A 245 32.88 -9.21 15.74
N SER A 246 32.43 -10.05 16.67
CA SER A 246 31.10 -9.94 17.28
C SER A 246 30.87 -8.62 18.02
N ALA A 247 31.89 -8.11 18.73
CA ALA A 247 31.78 -6.87 19.48
C ALA A 247 31.42 -5.67 18.57
N PHE A 248 32.00 -5.58 17.39
CA PHE A 248 31.70 -4.52 16.42
C PHE A 248 30.26 -4.64 15.90
N PHE A 249 29.83 -5.86 15.55
CA PHE A 249 28.48 -6.12 15.10
C PHE A 249 27.43 -5.82 16.18
N LYS A 250 27.66 -6.29 17.41
CA LYS A 250 26.76 -6.08 18.55
C LYS A 250 26.52 -4.59 18.82
N VAL A 251 27.57 -3.78 18.77
CA VAL A 251 27.46 -2.32 18.93
C VAL A 251 26.66 -1.70 17.78
N ALA A 252 26.85 -2.16 16.53
CA ALA A 252 26.16 -1.62 15.37
C ALA A 252 24.67 -1.96 15.34
N TYR A 253 24.31 -3.16 15.85
CA TYR A 253 22.94 -3.69 15.78
C TYR A 253 22.21 -3.79 17.13
N GLY A 254 22.73 -3.13 18.18
CA GLY A 254 22.05 -3.01 19.46
C GLY A 254 21.91 -4.33 20.23
N VAL A 255 22.85 -5.26 20.05
CA VAL A 255 22.82 -6.57 20.71
C VAL A 255 23.44 -6.48 22.11
N SER A 256 22.79 -7.07 23.10
CA SER A 256 23.24 -7.15 24.49
C SER A 256 22.96 -8.51 25.12
N ALA A 257 23.65 -8.80 26.23
CA ALA A 257 23.51 -10.05 26.96
C ALA A 257 22.12 -10.22 27.59
N SER A 258 21.48 -9.12 28.00
CA SER A 258 20.11 -9.13 28.56
C SER A 258 19.02 -9.27 27.49
N GLY A 259 19.39 -9.05 26.23
CA GLY A 259 18.41 -8.90 25.15
C GLY A 259 17.66 -7.57 25.20
N ASN A 260 16.90 -7.30 24.16
CA ASN A 260 16.01 -6.14 24.06
C ASN A 260 14.54 -6.54 23.85
N TRP A 261 14.27 -7.84 23.74
CA TRP A 261 12.94 -8.43 23.60
C TRP A 261 12.94 -9.88 24.14
N GLU A 262 12.21 -10.12 25.23
CA GLU A 262 12.04 -11.44 25.86
C GLU A 262 13.36 -12.23 26.10
N GLY A 263 14.42 -11.53 26.50
CA GLY A 263 15.74 -12.13 26.73
C GLY A 263 16.55 -12.40 25.48
N ARG A 264 16.02 -12.09 24.30
CA ARG A 264 16.68 -12.19 22.98
C ARG A 264 16.87 -10.81 22.39
N ASN A 265 17.52 -10.73 21.23
CA ASN A 265 17.80 -9.48 20.55
C ASN A 265 17.10 -9.42 19.20
N ILE A 266 16.27 -8.40 19.03
CA ILE A 266 15.84 -7.88 17.73
C ILE A 266 16.97 -6.98 17.24
N LEU A 267 17.46 -7.19 16.04
CA LEU A 267 18.50 -6.36 15.44
C LEU A 267 17.93 -4.99 15.05
N HIS A 268 18.65 -3.90 15.40
CA HIS A 268 18.28 -2.53 15.04
C HIS A 268 19.51 -1.63 14.96
N ARG A 269 19.40 -0.48 14.29
CA ARG A 269 20.50 0.51 14.16
C ARG A 269 20.22 1.83 14.89
N LYS A 270 19.29 1.87 15.81
CA LYS A 270 18.80 3.10 16.49
C LYS A 270 19.86 3.86 17.28
N ALA A 271 20.89 3.18 17.77
CA ALA A 271 21.95 3.78 18.62
C ALA A 271 23.09 4.45 17.85
N ARG A 272 23.10 4.40 16.52
CA ARG A 272 24.20 4.84 15.66
C ARG A 272 23.71 5.68 14.48
N LYS A 273 24.68 6.28 13.75
CA LYS A 273 24.40 6.86 12.43
C LYS A 273 23.78 5.80 11.51
N PRO A 274 22.86 6.17 10.63
CA PRO A 274 22.22 5.24 9.69
C PRO A 274 23.23 4.42 8.87
N LEU A 275 24.30 5.05 8.39
CA LEU A 275 25.45 4.38 7.77
C LEU A 275 26.75 4.82 8.44
N LEU A 276 27.68 3.88 8.56
CA LEU A 276 29.06 4.08 8.96
C LEU A 276 29.95 4.40 7.72
N SER A 277 31.26 4.36 7.87
CA SER A 277 32.16 4.47 6.71
C SER A 277 31.98 3.28 5.75
N SER A 278 32.38 3.45 4.50
CA SER A 278 32.27 2.39 3.47
C SER A 278 32.93 1.09 3.90
N ASP A 279 34.11 1.17 4.56
CA ASP A 279 34.84 -0.01 5.01
C ASP A 279 34.14 -0.72 6.17
N GLU A 280 33.58 0.05 7.10
CA GLU A 280 32.79 -0.50 8.21
C GLU A 280 31.48 -1.14 7.71
N GLU A 281 30.78 -0.51 6.75
CA GLU A 281 29.58 -1.11 6.13
C GLU A 281 29.91 -2.37 5.34
N ALA A 282 31.03 -2.42 4.63
CA ALA A 282 31.48 -3.63 3.94
C ALA A 282 31.74 -4.77 4.95
N ARG A 283 32.38 -4.48 6.08
CA ARG A 283 32.56 -5.45 7.16
C ARG A 283 31.23 -5.91 7.74
N LEU A 284 30.30 -4.98 8.03
CA LEU A 284 28.96 -5.32 8.51
C LEU A 284 28.18 -6.16 7.51
N THR A 285 28.38 -5.94 6.20
CA THR A 285 27.76 -6.76 5.16
C THR A 285 28.24 -8.20 5.24
N CYS A 286 29.56 -8.44 5.35
CA CYS A 286 30.08 -9.80 5.54
C CYS A 286 29.50 -10.47 6.81
N HIS A 287 29.38 -9.73 7.90
CA HIS A 287 28.80 -10.27 9.13
C HIS A 287 27.30 -10.57 8.99
N ARG A 288 26.54 -9.69 8.32
CA ARG A 288 25.12 -9.95 7.99
C ARG A 288 24.95 -11.20 7.16
N ASP A 289 25.80 -11.39 6.15
CA ASP A 289 25.75 -12.56 5.26
C ASP A 289 25.99 -13.87 6.05
N LEU A 290 26.95 -13.88 6.99
CA LEU A 290 27.18 -15.04 7.86
C LEU A 290 25.96 -15.35 8.75
N LEU A 291 25.38 -14.32 9.36
CA LEU A 291 24.17 -14.48 10.18
C LEU A 291 22.95 -14.87 9.34
N PHE A 292 22.82 -14.32 8.14
CA PHE A 292 21.74 -14.67 7.22
C PHE A 292 21.82 -16.14 6.79
N GLN A 293 23.02 -16.65 6.49
CA GLN A 293 23.26 -18.07 6.19
C GLN A 293 22.94 -18.95 7.41
N ALA A 294 23.38 -18.57 8.61
CA ALA A 294 23.07 -19.30 9.82
C ALA A 294 21.53 -19.31 10.12
N ARG A 295 20.86 -18.20 9.86
CA ARG A 295 19.39 -18.12 10.00
C ARG A 295 18.67 -19.03 9.00
N ALA A 296 19.22 -19.23 7.80
CA ALA A 296 18.63 -20.10 6.79
C ALA A 296 18.58 -21.59 7.20
N GLU A 297 19.37 -22.00 8.21
CA GLU A 297 19.31 -23.34 8.81
C GLU A 297 18.14 -23.50 9.80
N ARG A 298 17.51 -22.38 10.22
CA ARG A 298 16.30 -22.42 11.05
C ARG A 298 15.10 -22.73 10.18
N GLU A 299 14.08 -23.38 10.76
CA GLU A 299 12.81 -23.57 10.08
C GLU A 299 12.11 -22.22 9.87
N PRO A 300 11.84 -21.81 8.60
CA PRO A 300 11.28 -20.50 8.32
C PRO A 300 9.80 -20.41 8.67
N PRO A 301 9.26 -19.19 8.86
CA PRO A 301 7.83 -18.96 8.92
C PRO A 301 7.14 -19.41 7.63
N THR A 302 5.87 -19.81 7.76
CA THR A 302 5.05 -20.23 6.62
C THR A 302 4.79 -19.06 5.68
N ARG A 303 4.93 -19.28 4.37
CA ARG A 303 4.55 -18.30 3.35
C ARG A 303 3.13 -18.62 2.84
N ASP A 304 2.28 -17.61 2.81
CA ASP A 304 0.98 -17.69 2.14
C ASP A 304 1.14 -17.38 0.64
N ASP A 305 1.12 -18.44 -0.15
CA ASP A 305 1.39 -18.40 -1.61
C ASP A 305 0.22 -17.85 -2.45
N LYS A 306 -0.83 -17.32 -1.83
CA LYS A 306 -1.89 -16.64 -2.58
C LYS A 306 -1.32 -15.42 -3.31
N VAL A 307 -1.64 -15.29 -4.58
CA VAL A 307 -1.40 -14.06 -5.36
C VAL A 307 -2.70 -13.26 -5.36
N LEU A 308 -2.68 -12.09 -4.73
CA LEU A 308 -3.80 -11.16 -4.66
C LEU A 308 -3.58 -10.04 -5.68
N SER A 309 -4.60 -9.76 -6.52
CA SER A 309 -4.47 -8.78 -7.62
C SER A 309 -4.15 -7.38 -7.10
N ASP A 310 -4.81 -6.93 -6.05
CA ASP A 310 -4.59 -5.62 -5.43
C ASP A 310 -3.16 -5.47 -4.89
N TRP A 311 -2.69 -6.40 -4.07
CA TRP A 311 -1.36 -6.30 -3.47
C TRP A 311 -0.25 -6.42 -4.52
N ASN A 312 -0.45 -7.25 -5.55
CA ASN A 312 0.47 -7.31 -6.68
C ASN A 312 0.45 -6.02 -7.49
N GLY A 313 -0.69 -5.35 -7.64
CA GLY A 313 -0.76 -4.02 -8.26
C GLY A 313 0.16 -3.01 -7.57
N LEU A 314 0.16 -2.95 -6.23
CA LEU A 314 1.08 -2.10 -5.47
C LEU A 314 2.55 -2.51 -5.65
N ALA A 315 2.85 -3.81 -5.63
CA ALA A 315 4.20 -4.34 -5.83
C ALA A 315 4.74 -4.02 -7.25
N ILE A 316 3.91 -4.21 -8.28
CA ILE A 316 4.25 -3.89 -9.67
C ILE A 316 4.60 -2.41 -9.82
N SER A 317 3.77 -1.52 -9.27
CA SER A 317 3.98 -0.07 -9.34
C SER A 317 5.30 0.33 -8.67
N SER A 318 5.57 -0.18 -7.46
CA SER A 318 6.79 0.13 -6.72
C SER A 318 8.06 -0.39 -7.42
N LEU A 319 8.02 -1.62 -7.96
CA LEU A 319 9.12 -2.23 -8.71
C LEU A 319 9.40 -1.50 -10.04
N ALA A 320 8.36 -1.12 -10.79
CA ALA A 320 8.50 -0.40 -12.04
C ALA A 320 9.14 0.97 -11.82
N THR A 321 8.62 1.74 -10.85
CA THR A 321 9.12 3.07 -10.53
C THR A 321 10.55 3.01 -9.99
N ALA A 322 10.83 2.15 -9.01
CA ALA A 322 12.16 2.01 -8.45
C ALA A 322 13.16 1.48 -9.49
N GLY A 323 12.75 0.52 -10.33
CA GLY A 323 13.56 0.00 -11.42
C GLY A 323 14.07 1.10 -12.37
N THR A 324 13.20 2.03 -12.71
CA THR A 324 13.54 3.20 -13.54
C THR A 324 14.43 4.19 -12.78
N VAL A 325 14.04 4.56 -11.56
CA VAL A 325 14.76 5.55 -10.73
C VAL A 325 16.19 5.13 -10.41
N PHE A 326 16.39 3.84 -10.13
CA PHE A 326 17.73 3.29 -9.78
C PHE A 326 18.45 2.65 -10.95
N GLY A 327 17.82 2.58 -12.14
CA GLY A 327 18.41 1.94 -13.33
C GLY A 327 18.55 0.42 -13.18
N ASN A 328 17.69 -0.23 -12.40
CA ASN A 328 17.75 -1.67 -12.14
C ASN A 328 16.75 -2.44 -13.03
N LYS A 329 17.29 -3.00 -14.11
CA LYS A 329 16.50 -3.77 -15.09
C LYS A 329 15.79 -4.98 -14.46
N ARG A 330 16.41 -5.66 -13.48
CA ARG A 330 15.80 -6.84 -12.81
C ARG A 330 14.49 -6.49 -12.14
N TRP A 331 14.41 -5.31 -11.48
CA TRP A 331 13.17 -4.85 -10.84
C TRP A 331 12.10 -4.49 -11.87
N SER A 332 12.49 -3.78 -12.94
CA SER A 332 11.56 -3.46 -14.04
C SER A 332 11.05 -4.72 -14.76
N ASP A 333 11.90 -5.74 -14.96
CA ASP A 333 11.49 -7.02 -15.54
C ASP A 333 10.53 -7.78 -14.60
N ALA A 334 10.79 -7.79 -13.29
CA ALA A 334 9.92 -8.41 -12.31
C ALA A 334 8.52 -7.76 -12.28
N ALA A 335 8.45 -6.42 -12.38
CA ALA A 335 7.19 -5.70 -12.49
C ALA A 335 6.39 -6.11 -13.73
N ARG A 336 7.03 -6.16 -14.91
CA ARG A 336 6.38 -6.57 -16.16
C ARG A 336 5.91 -8.03 -16.11
N ASN A 337 6.72 -8.92 -15.58
CA ASN A 337 6.38 -10.34 -15.46
C ASN A 337 5.18 -10.54 -14.52
N ALA A 338 5.14 -9.84 -13.38
CA ALA A 338 4.02 -9.93 -12.45
C ALA A 338 2.71 -9.37 -13.07
N PHE A 339 2.80 -8.27 -13.82
CA PHE A 339 1.65 -7.73 -14.54
C PHE A 339 1.14 -8.70 -15.60
N ALA A 340 2.04 -9.26 -16.42
CA ALA A 340 1.70 -10.25 -17.43
C ALA A 340 1.06 -11.50 -16.80
N PHE A 341 1.64 -12.02 -15.70
CA PHE A 341 1.07 -13.15 -14.96
C PHE A 341 -0.39 -12.90 -14.58
N ILE A 342 -0.71 -11.75 -13.98
CA ILE A 342 -2.10 -11.44 -13.60
C ILE A 342 -3.00 -11.35 -14.83
N CYS A 343 -2.54 -10.72 -15.92
CA CYS A 343 -3.30 -10.62 -17.14
C CYS A 343 -3.56 -11.99 -17.82
N ASP A 344 -2.60 -12.92 -17.70
CA ASP A 344 -2.68 -14.22 -18.35
C ASP A 344 -3.53 -15.23 -17.57
N VAL A 345 -3.43 -15.22 -16.23
CA VAL A 345 -4.03 -16.28 -15.40
C VAL A 345 -5.17 -15.82 -14.48
N MET A 346 -5.31 -14.52 -14.24
CA MET A 346 -6.32 -13.97 -13.33
C MET A 346 -7.40 -13.15 -14.05
N LEU A 347 -7.47 -13.22 -15.39
CA LEU A 347 -8.58 -12.68 -16.17
C LEU A 347 -9.56 -13.80 -16.55
N HIS A 348 -10.85 -13.60 -16.24
CA HIS A 348 -11.91 -14.48 -16.63
C HIS A 348 -13.01 -13.70 -17.37
N HIS A 349 -13.25 -14.02 -18.64
CA HIS A 349 -14.16 -13.26 -19.52
C HIS A 349 -13.88 -11.74 -19.53
N GLY A 350 -12.60 -11.35 -19.51
CA GLY A 350 -12.15 -9.95 -19.51
C GLY A 350 -12.21 -9.26 -18.14
N ARG A 351 -12.71 -9.92 -17.10
CA ARG A 351 -12.77 -9.37 -15.73
C ARG A 351 -11.67 -9.96 -14.86
N LEU A 352 -11.09 -9.13 -13.99
CA LEU A 352 -10.12 -9.57 -12.99
C LEU A 352 -10.77 -10.49 -11.95
N LEU A 353 -9.97 -11.43 -11.46
CA LEU A 353 -10.25 -12.22 -10.26
C LEU A 353 -9.33 -11.75 -9.13
N HIS A 354 -9.82 -11.86 -7.90
CA HIS A 354 -9.12 -11.35 -6.70
C HIS A 354 -7.89 -12.19 -6.34
N CYS A 355 -8.03 -13.51 -6.36
CA CYS A 355 -7.04 -14.41 -5.76
C CYS A 355 -6.67 -15.55 -6.72
N TRP A 356 -5.37 -15.81 -6.86
CA TRP A 356 -4.85 -17.04 -7.47
C TRP A 356 -4.07 -17.84 -6.42
N ASN A 357 -4.29 -19.15 -6.41
CA ASN A 357 -3.53 -20.08 -5.59
C ASN A 357 -3.51 -21.47 -6.23
N GLN A 358 -2.34 -22.11 -6.27
CA GLN A 358 -2.15 -23.49 -6.75
C GLN A 358 -2.83 -23.76 -8.12
N GLY A 359 -2.61 -22.88 -9.10
CA GLY A 359 -3.13 -23.02 -10.45
C GLY A 359 -4.60 -22.61 -10.64
N GLN A 360 -5.28 -22.10 -9.62
CA GLN A 360 -6.68 -21.68 -9.68
C GLN A 360 -6.86 -20.22 -9.32
N ALA A 361 -7.44 -19.45 -10.24
CA ALA A 361 -7.90 -18.09 -9.97
C ALA A 361 -9.36 -18.13 -9.50
N LYS A 362 -9.67 -17.41 -8.40
CA LYS A 362 -10.99 -17.42 -7.74
C LYS A 362 -11.37 -16.03 -7.25
N HIS A 363 -12.64 -15.91 -6.93
CA HIS A 363 -13.31 -14.73 -6.39
C HIS A 363 -13.30 -13.55 -7.36
N THR A 364 -14.46 -12.96 -7.54
CA THR A 364 -14.61 -11.73 -8.34
C THR A 364 -13.78 -10.61 -7.70
N ALA A 365 -13.05 -9.88 -8.53
CA ALA A 365 -12.22 -8.78 -8.10
C ALA A 365 -13.03 -7.70 -7.38
N THR A 366 -12.42 -7.06 -6.40
CA THR A 366 -12.93 -5.90 -5.69
C THR A 366 -12.58 -4.60 -6.43
N LEU A 367 -13.07 -3.47 -5.96
CA LEU A 367 -12.65 -2.15 -6.42
C LEU A 367 -11.13 -1.96 -6.30
N ASP A 368 -10.56 -2.40 -5.16
CA ASP A 368 -9.14 -2.22 -4.86
C ASP A 368 -8.27 -3.00 -5.83
N ASP A 369 -8.66 -4.20 -6.23
CA ASP A 369 -7.97 -4.99 -7.27
C ASP A 369 -7.84 -4.20 -8.57
N TYR A 370 -8.96 -3.65 -9.05
CA TYR A 370 -8.94 -2.85 -10.26
C TYR A 370 -8.15 -1.56 -10.09
N ALA A 371 -8.37 -0.81 -9.02
CA ALA A 371 -7.74 0.47 -8.79
C ALA A 371 -6.21 0.35 -8.75
N TYR A 372 -5.68 -0.67 -8.07
CA TYR A 372 -4.24 -0.88 -7.98
C TYR A 372 -3.65 -1.48 -9.24
N MET A 373 -4.37 -2.35 -9.94
CA MET A 373 -3.91 -2.86 -11.24
C MET A 373 -3.94 -1.78 -12.33
N ILE A 374 -4.91 -0.86 -12.31
CA ILE A 374 -4.90 0.34 -13.18
C ILE A 374 -3.70 1.22 -12.84
N HIS A 375 -3.42 1.46 -11.56
CA HIS A 375 -2.25 2.21 -11.13
C HIS A 375 -0.95 1.54 -11.58
N ALA A 376 -0.85 0.21 -11.45
CA ALA A 376 0.29 -0.56 -11.94
C ALA A 376 0.48 -0.43 -13.47
N ALA A 377 -0.61 -0.53 -14.24
CA ALA A 377 -0.56 -0.32 -15.69
C ALA A 377 -0.05 1.08 -16.05
N LEU A 378 -0.56 2.13 -15.39
CA LEU A 378 -0.10 3.50 -15.61
C LEU A 378 1.36 3.70 -15.20
N SER A 379 1.82 3.09 -14.10
CA SER A 379 3.23 3.11 -13.69
C SER A 379 4.14 2.39 -14.72
N LEU A 380 3.67 1.29 -15.29
CA LEU A 380 4.39 0.60 -16.37
C LEU A 380 4.41 1.44 -17.65
N PHE A 381 3.33 2.14 -17.99
CA PHE A 381 3.32 3.10 -19.10
C PHE A 381 4.34 4.22 -18.87
N GLU A 382 4.34 4.87 -17.70
CA GLU A 382 5.27 5.97 -17.40
C GLU A 382 6.73 5.54 -17.51
N THR A 383 7.04 4.28 -17.15
CA THR A 383 8.41 3.76 -17.14
C THR A 383 8.85 3.14 -18.47
N SER A 384 7.93 2.66 -19.30
CA SER A 384 8.22 2.02 -20.59
C SER A 384 7.78 2.84 -21.80
N GLY A 385 6.77 3.73 -21.64
CA GLY A 385 6.09 4.44 -22.71
C GLY A 385 5.27 3.53 -23.64
N ASP A 386 4.96 2.31 -23.20
CA ASP A 386 4.10 1.39 -23.96
C ASP A 386 2.63 1.72 -23.71
N GLU A 387 1.96 2.26 -24.75
CA GLU A 387 0.58 2.72 -24.66
C GLU A 387 -0.44 1.57 -24.44
N SER A 388 -0.05 0.30 -24.67
CA SER A 388 -0.94 -0.85 -24.41
C SER A 388 -1.35 -0.93 -22.94
N TYR A 389 -0.53 -0.44 -22.02
CA TYR A 389 -0.88 -0.34 -20.60
C TYR A 389 -1.97 0.72 -20.34
N VAL A 390 -1.97 1.83 -21.10
CA VAL A 390 -3.04 2.85 -21.01
C VAL A 390 -4.35 2.28 -21.54
N ASP A 391 -4.31 1.55 -22.66
CA ASP A 391 -5.49 0.90 -23.21
C ASP A 391 -6.09 -0.12 -22.22
N ARG A 392 -5.25 -0.94 -21.59
CA ARG A 392 -5.67 -1.87 -20.53
C ARG A 392 -6.29 -1.15 -19.33
N ALA A 393 -5.70 -0.05 -18.89
CA ALA A 393 -6.25 0.77 -17.82
C ALA A 393 -7.64 1.31 -18.16
N ILE A 394 -7.85 1.79 -19.40
CA ILE A 394 -9.14 2.28 -19.90
C ILE A 394 -10.19 1.17 -19.94
N GLU A 395 -9.82 -0.04 -20.40
CA GLU A 395 -10.71 -1.20 -20.40
C GLU A 395 -11.19 -1.54 -18.97
N TRP A 396 -10.29 -1.53 -17.98
CA TRP A 396 -10.64 -1.80 -16.59
C TRP A 396 -11.50 -0.70 -15.96
N VAL A 397 -11.24 0.58 -16.30
CA VAL A 397 -12.14 1.68 -15.89
C VAL A 397 -13.54 1.48 -16.46
N ALA A 398 -13.67 1.02 -17.71
CA ALA A 398 -14.98 0.75 -18.31
C ALA A 398 -15.74 -0.39 -17.60
N ILE A 399 -15.03 -1.41 -17.08
CA ILE A 399 -15.61 -2.47 -16.25
C ILE A 399 -16.10 -1.90 -14.91
N LEU A 400 -15.29 -1.06 -14.25
CA LEU A 400 -15.68 -0.40 -13.01
C LEU A 400 -16.91 0.50 -13.20
N ASP A 401 -16.96 1.28 -14.26
CA ASP A 401 -18.12 2.14 -14.59
C ASP A 401 -19.38 1.33 -14.82
N ARG A 402 -19.24 0.15 -15.41
CA ARG A 402 -20.40 -0.72 -15.72
C ARG A 402 -20.93 -1.43 -14.48
N HIS A 403 -20.06 -1.98 -13.62
CA HIS A 403 -20.43 -2.94 -12.58
C HIS A 403 -20.26 -2.40 -11.16
N TYR A 404 -19.43 -1.36 -10.94
CA TYR A 404 -19.09 -0.90 -9.59
C TYR A 404 -19.56 0.53 -9.33
N SER A 405 -19.83 1.35 -10.36
CA SER A 405 -20.17 2.75 -10.17
C SER A 405 -21.54 2.93 -9.51
N ASP A 406 -21.62 3.88 -8.58
CA ASP A 406 -22.89 4.43 -8.10
C ASP A 406 -23.29 5.60 -9.02
N ARG A 407 -24.23 5.36 -9.93
CA ARG A 407 -24.66 6.34 -10.93
C ARG A 407 -25.43 7.52 -10.34
N ASP A 408 -26.03 7.32 -9.18
CA ASP A 408 -26.89 8.32 -8.53
C ASP A 408 -26.10 9.20 -7.55
N LYS A 409 -25.18 8.58 -6.81
CA LYS A 409 -24.45 9.24 -5.71
C LYS A 409 -22.96 9.47 -5.99
N GLY A 410 -22.42 8.92 -7.09
CA GLY A 410 -21.01 8.98 -7.43
C GLY A 410 -20.15 8.00 -6.64
N GLY A 411 -18.88 7.87 -7.03
CA GLY A 411 -17.95 6.90 -6.46
C GLY A 411 -18.23 5.47 -6.90
N TYR A 412 -17.48 4.53 -6.34
CA TYR A 412 -17.53 3.12 -6.68
C TYR A 412 -17.80 2.26 -5.45
N PHE A 413 -18.68 1.28 -5.60
CA PHE A 413 -18.85 0.22 -4.60
C PHE A 413 -17.63 -0.69 -4.57
N PHE A 414 -17.37 -1.27 -3.41
CA PHE A 414 -16.26 -2.21 -3.22
C PHE A 414 -16.43 -3.50 -4.05
N THR A 415 -17.67 -3.94 -4.24
CA THR A 415 -18.04 -5.17 -4.96
C THR A 415 -18.93 -4.87 -6.15
N PRO A 416 -18.96 -5.75 -7.19
CA PRO A 416 -19.77 -5.53 -8.39
C PRO A 416 -21.27 -5.70 -8.13
N ASP A 417 -22.08 -5.23 -9.08
CA ASP A 417 -23.55 -5.29 -9.02
C ASP A 417 -24.14 -6.69 -9.23
N ASP A 418 -23.36 -7.59 -9.83
CA ASP A 418 -23.71 -8.99 -10.07
C ASP A 418 -23.22 -9.96 -8.98
N ALA A 419 -22.68 -9.47 -7.87
CA ALA A 419 -22.36 -10.27 -6.69
C ALA A 419 -23.65 -10.59 -5.92
N SER A 420 -24.05 -11.89 -5.87
CA SER A 420 -25.35 -12.33 -5.36
C SER A 420 -25.36 -12.76 -3.90
N ASP A 421 -24.19 -12.84 -3.24
CA ASP A 421 -24.02 -13.44 -1.92
C ASP A 421 -23.65 -12.42 -0.82
N LEU A 422 -23.84 -11.14 -1.10
CA LEU A 422 -23.51 -10.05 -0.19
C LEU A 422 -24.72 -9.62 0.66
N ILE A 423 -24.45 -9.31 1.93
CA ILE A 423 -25.44 -8.65 2.81
C ILE A 423 -25.69 -7.23 2.33
N LEU A 424 -24.61 -6.52 1.97
CA LEU A 424 -24.63 -5.13 1.52
C LEU A 424 -23.40 -4.84 0.65
N ARG A 425 -23.59 -4.03 -0.39
CA ARG A 425 -22.49 -3.44 -1.14
C ARG A 425 -22.01 -2.18 -0.43
N THR A 426 -20.79 -2.21 0.06
CA THR A 426 -20.18 -1.07 0.77
C THR A 426 -19.48 -0.12 -0.19
N ARG A 427 -19.35 1.14 0.23
CA ARG A 427 -18.67 2.20 -0.49
C ARG A 427 -17.98 3.11 0.52
N THR A 428 -16.64 3.17 0.44
CA THR A 428 -15.80 3.93 1.37
C THR A 428 -14.63 4.57 0.64
N ALA A 429 -14.09 5.65 1.20
CA ALA A 429 -12.83 6.26 0.79
C ALA A 429 -11.79 6.25 1.92
N HIS A 430 -12.05 5.54 3.01
CA HIS A 430 -11.11 5.41 4.12
C HIS A 430 -9.96 4.47 3.77
N ASP A 431 -8.75 4.96 3.95
CA ASP A 431 -7.52 4.15 3.91
C ASP A 431 -7.48 3.21 5.11
N HIS A 432 -7.00 2.00 4.87
CA HIS A 432 -6.68 1.02 5.88
C HIS A 432 -5.15 0.81 5.93
N ALA A 433 -4.70 -0.43 5.97
CA ALA A 433 -3.29 -0.75 5.76
C ALA A 433 -2.84 -0.45 4.32
N THR A 434 -3.79 -0.41 3.41
CA THR A 434 -3.62 -0.02 1.99
C THR A 434 -4.44 1.23 1.67
N PRO A 435 -4.10 1.98 0.62
CA PRO A 435 -4.89 3.12 0.14
C PRO A 435 -6.33 2.70 -0.18
N SER A 436 -7.32 3.58 -0.01
CA SER A 436 -8.70 3.26 -0.39
C SER A 436 -8.86 3.16 -1.91
N GLY A 437 -9.65 2.18 -2.39
CA GLY A 437 -9.92 2.04 -3.81
C GLY A 437 -10.55 3.30 -4.43
N ASN A 438 -11.49 3.97 -3.74
CA ASN A 438 -12.05 5.22 -4.23
C ASN A 438 -11.03 6.37 -4.26
N GLY A 439 -10.15 6.48 -3.27
CA GLY A 439 -9.05 7.44 -3.29
C GLY A 439 -8.09 7.19 -4.46
N MET A 440 -7.70 5.92 -4.68
CA MET A 440 -6.88 5.52 -5.82
C MET A 440 -7.58 5.76 -7.15
N MET A 441 -8.90 5.56 -7.24
CA MET A 441 -9.63 5.87 -8.47
C MET A 441 -9.57 7.35 -8.83
N VAL A 442 -9.60 8.28 -7.88
CA VAL A 442 -9.37 9.70 -8.18
C VAL A 442 -7.99 9.91 -8.79
N GLN A 443 -6.95 9.30 -8.20
CA GLN A 443 -5.57 9.40 -8.69
C GLN A 443 -5.41 8.83 -10.11
N VAL A 444 -5.89 7.60 -10.36
CA VAL A 444 -5.73 6.96 -11.69
C VAL A 444 -6.56 7.63 -12.77
N LEU A 445 -7.75 8.15 -12.43
CA LEU A 445 -8.58 8.92 -13.36
C LEU A 445 -7.93 10.28 -13.69
N ALA A 446 -7.31 10.96 -12.71
CA ALA A 446 -6.53 12.17 -12.94
C ALA A 446 -5.33 11.88 -13.86
N THR A 447 -4.62 10.76 -13.65
CA THR A 447 -3.53 10.31 -14.53
C THR A 447 -4.04 10.03 -15.95
N LEU A 448 -5.14 9.28 -16.10
CA LEU A 448 -5.76 9.02 -17.40
C LEU A 448 -6.21 10.30 -18.12
N PHE A 449 -6.74 11.28 -17.38
CA PHE A 449 -7.01 12.60 -17.96
C PHE A 449 -5.74 13.25 -18.52
N MET A 450 -4.65 13.27 -17.73
CA MET A 450 -3.37 13.84 -18.16
C MET A 450 -2.78 13.16 -19.39
N VAL A 451 -2.79 11.82 -19.43
CA VAL A 451 -2.13 11.06 -20.53
C VAL A 451 -2.98 10.95 -21.79
N THR A 452 -4.31 11.09 -21.70
CA THR A 452 -5.23 10.95 -22.86
C THR A 452 -5.86 12.27 -23.32
N GLY A 453 -5.91 13.29 -22.45
CA GLY A 453 -6.64 14.54 -22.67
C GLY A 453 -8.17 14.37 -22.70
N LYS A 454 -8.72 13.21 -22.31
CA LYS A 454 -10.17 12.95 -22.33
C LYS A 454 -10.82 13.46 -21.04
N ASP A 455 -11.58 14.55 -21.11
CA ASP A 455 -12.24 15.22 -19.97
C ASP A 455 -13.18 14.30 -19.17
N VAL A 456 -13.69 13.23 -19.78
CA VAL A 456 -14.54 12.25 -19.09
C VAL A 456 -13.87 11.65 -17.85
N PHE A 457 -12.55 11.46 -17.85
CA PHE A 457 -11.82 10.94 -16.70
C PHE A 457 -11.76 11.97 -15.58
N ARG A 458 -11.54 13.26 -15.90
CA ARG A 458 -11.59 14.35 -14.93
C ARG A 458 -12.98 14.48 -14.28
N GLN A 459 -14.04 14.39 -15.09
CA GLN A 459 -15.42 14.43 -14.59
C GLN A 459 -15.73 13.26 -13.63
N ARG A 460 -15.25 12.04 -13.96
CA ARG A 460 -15.40 10.87 -13.08
C ARG A 460 -14.63 11.02 -11.78
N ALA A 461 -13.40 11.51 -11.83
CA ALA A 461 -12.59 11.79 -10.63
C ALA A 461 -13.32 12.80 -9.72
N GLN A 462 -13.88 13.87 -10.31
CA GLN A 462 -14.67 14.86 -9.56
C GLN A 462 -15.92 14.23 -8.92
N ALA A 463 -16.62 13.36 -9.64
CA ALA A 463 -17.81 12.67 -9.09
C ALA A 463 -17.46 11.77 -7.89
N VAL A 464 -16.29 11.15 -7.86
CA VAL A 464 -15.80 10.41 -6.68
C VAL A 464 -15.54 11.38 -5.52
N LEU A 465 -14.87 12.50 -5.76
CA LEU A 465 -14.62 13.52 -4.72
C LEU A 465 -15.92 14.08 -4.15
N ASP A 466 -16.92 14.35 -4.99
CA ASP A 466 -18.22 14.85 -4.56
C ASP A 466 -18.98 13.82 -3.71
N ALA A 467 -18.76 12.52 -3.95
CA ALA A 467 -19.40 11.44 -3.20
C ALA A 467 -18.91 11.33 -1.75
N PHE A 468 -17.66 11.74 -1.48
CA PHE A 468 -17.00 11.58 -0.17
C PHE A 468 -16.57 12.90 0.47
N GLY A 469 -16.97 14.04 -0.08
CA GLY A 469 -16.56 15.36 0.40
C GLY A 469 -16.96 15.63 1.86
N GLY A 470 -18.16 15.23 2.27
CA GLY A 470 -18.62 15.39 3.63
C GLY A 470 -17.88 14.53 4.66
N GLU A 471 -17.41 13.34 4.27
CA GLU A 471 -16.57 12.51 5.15
C GLU A 471 -15.19 13.13 5.35
N ALA A 472 -14.62 13.67 4.29
CA ALA A 472 -13.32 14.34 4.35
C ALA A 472 -13.36 15.54 5.31
N ALA A 473 -14.47 16.29 5.35
CA ALA A 473 -14.66 17.41 6.26
C ALA A 473 -14.61 17.02 7.76
N LYS A 474 -14.81 15.74 8.10
CA LYS A 474 -14.69 15.22 9.48
C LYS A 474 -13.23 15.06 9.93
N GLY A 475 -12.25 15.21 9.05
CA GLY A 475 -10.82 15.31 9.38
C GLY A 475 -10.12 14.01 9.76
N PHE A 476 -10.59 12.85 9.30
CA PHE A 476 -9.95 11.57 9.59
C PHE A 476 -8.66 11.38 8.78
N ALA A 477 -7.52 11.11 9.44
CA ALA A 477 -6.24 10.81 8.78
C ALA A 477 -6.33 9.63 7.78
N SER A 478 -7.30 8.76 7.93
CA SER A 478 -7.61 7.65 7.03
C SER A 478 -8.20 8.06 5.66
N LEU A 479 -8.29 9.35 5.35
CA LEU A 479 -8.69 9.86 4.04
C LEU A 479 -7.51 10.48 3.27
N ALA A 480 -6.28 10.19 3.69
CA ALA A 480 -5.07 10.78 3.13
C ALA A 480 -4.93 10.55 1.61
N THR A 481 -5.27 9.35 1.12
CA THR A 481 -5.24 9.05 -0.31
C THR A 481 -6.23 9.89 -1.10
N LEU A 482 -7.48 9.99 -0.64
CA LEU A 482 -8.51 10.80 -1.31
C LEU A 482 -8.10 12.28 -1.38
N VAL A 483 -7.60 12.82 -0.26
CA VAL A 483 -7.20 14.23 -0.15
C VAL A 483 -5.96 14.51 -1.02
N SER A 484 -4.97 13.62 -1.03
CA SER A 484 -3.80 13.73 -1.91
C SER A 484 -4.19 13.72 -3.39
N ALA A 485 -5.11 12.82 -3.76
CA ALA A 485 -5.60 12.71 -5.14
C ALA A 485 -6.44 13.93 -5.56
N SER A 486 -7.18 14.56 -4.63
CA SER A 486 -7.92 15.81 -4.91
C SER A 486 -6.99 16.96 -5.27
N ASP A 487 -5.87 17.09 -4.58
CA ASP A 487 -4.84 18.09 -4.90
C ASP A 487 -4.16 17.80 -6.27
N MET A 488 -3.92 16.52 -6.59
CA MET A 488 -3.42 16.12 -7.91
C MET A 488 -4.39 16.49 -9.04
N LEU A 489 -5.70 16.26 -8.84
CA LEU A 489 -6.72 16.62 -9.84
C LEU A 489 -6.85 18.14 -10.01
N SER A 490 -6.73 18.92 -8.94
CA SER A 490 -6.84 20.38 -8.98
C SER A 490 -5.59 21.07 -9.53
N ARG A 491 -4.42 20.42 -9.44
CA ARG A 491 -3.11 20.94 -9.88
C ARG A 491 -2.34 19.87 -10.65
N PRO A 492 -2.88 19.41 -11.79
CA PRO A 492 -2.25 18.36 -12.58
C PRO A 492 -0.91 18.87 -13.14
N LEU A 493 0.10 18.02 -13.12
CA LEU A 493 1.42 18.30 -13.69
C LEU A 493 1.83 17.15 -14.59
N HIS A 494 1.96 17.39 -15.88
CA HIS A 494 2.32 16.39 -16.87
C HIS A 494 3.60 16.78 -17.60
N VAL A 495 4.62 15.93 -17.54
CA VAL A 495 5.86 16.06 -18.31
C VAL A 495 5.79 15.14 -19.52
N VAL A 496 5.69 15.73 -20.70
CA VAL A 496 5.66 15.01 -21.98
C VAL A 496 7.05 15.08 -22.62
N ILE A 497 7.71 13.93 -22.77
CA ILE A 497 9.05 13.82 -23.34
C ILE A 497 8.95 13.17 -24.72
N LEU A 498 9.51 13.84 -25.72
CA LEU A 498 9.61 13.37 -27.10
C LEU A 498 11.04 12.95 -27.38
N GLY A 499 11.25 11.72 -27.84
CA GLY A 499 12.58 11.21 -28.22
C GLY A 499 12.68 9.70 -28.14
N ASP A 500 13.75 9.16 -28.72
CA ASP A 500 14.10 7.74 -28.59
C ASP A 500 14.33 7.36 -27.12
N LYS A 501 13.56 6.44 -26.60
CA LYS A 501 13.59 6.00 -25.18
C LYS A 501 14.95 5.47 -24.76
N GLU A 502 15.65 4.82 -25.67
CA GLU A 502 16.98 4.27 -25.42
C GLU A 502 18.07 5.34 -25.58
N GLY A 503 17.74 6.48 -26.19
CA GLY A 503 18.63 7.59 -26.41
C GLY A 503 19.17 8.22 -25.13
N LYS A 504 20.47 8.51 -25.10
CA LYS A 504 21.16 9.09 -23.92
C LYS A 504 20.53 10.42 -23.47
N GLU A 505 20.13 11.27 -24.40
CA GLU A 505 19.54 12.58 -24.11
C GLU A 505 18.13 12.43 -23.55
N THR A 506 17.31 11.53 -24.08
CA THR A 506 15.97 11.22 -23.56
C THR A 506 16.05 10.66 -22.15
N LYS A 507 16.97 9.72 -21.90
CA LYS A 507 17.24 9.18 -20.55
C LYS A 507 17.66 10.27 -19.56
N ALA A 508 18.43 11.26 -20.01
CA ALA A 508 18.81 12.40 -19.18
C ALA A 508 17.59 13.26 -18.80
N LEU A 509 16.67 13.52 -19.74
CA LEU A 509 15.42 14.25 -19.47
C LEU A 509 14.51 13.50 -18.51
N ILE A 510 14.35 12.19 -18.70
CA ILE A 510 13.60 11.31 -17.77
C ILE A 510 14.22 11.38 -16.38
N GLY A 511 15.54 11.19 -16.27
CA GLY A 511 16.25 11.23 -14.99
C GLY A 511 16.11 12.57 -14.28
N GLU A 512 16.16 13.69 -15.02
CA GLU A 512 15.99 15.03 -14.46
C GLU A 512 14.56 15.27 -13.97
N SER A 513 13.55 14.78 -14.72
CA SER A 513 12.15 14.84 -14.32
C SER A 513 11.92 14.05 -13.02
N TYR A 514 12.48 12.85 -12.91
CA TYR A 514 12.35 12.06 -11.68
C TYR A 514 13.03 12.70 -10.45
N LYS A 515 14.04 13.55 -10.62
CA LYS A 515 14.68 14.27 -9.49
C LYS A 515 13.75 15.23 -8.76
N GLN A 516 12.67 15.68 -9.39
CA GLN A 516 11.76 16.65 -8.79
C GLN A 516 10.94 16.08 -7.61
N ALA A 517 10.85 14.76 -7.47
CA ALA A 517 10.18 14.05 -6.37
C ALA A 517 8.75 14.57 -6.06
N LEU A 518 8.00 14.92 -7.12
CA LEU A 518 6.63 15.43 -7.05
C LEU A 518 5.65 14.24 -7.11
N PRO A 519 4.83 14.02 -6.06
CA PRO A 519 3.88 12.90 -6.04
C PRO A 519 2.75 13.01 -7.08
N ASN A 520 2.43 14.22 -7.50
CA ASN A 520 1.36 14.55 -8.44
C ASN A 520 1.83 14.75 -9.88
N MET A 521 3.10 14.42 -10.19
CA MET A 521 3.65 14.56 -11.54
C MET A 521 3.53 13.25 -12.30
N VAL A 522 3.01 13.33 -13.51
CA VAL A 522 2.96 12.22 -14.48
C VAL A 522 4.01 12.46 -15.56
N ILE A 523 4.76 11.43 -15.93
CA ILE A 523 5.78 11.49 -16.98
C ILE A 523 5.34 10.56 -18.12
N SER A 524 5.30 11.08 -19.36
CA SER A 524 5.04 10.27 -20.54
C SER A 524 6.16 10.45 -21.55
N VAL A 525 6.65 9.35 -22.11
CA VAL A 525 7.71 9.34 -23.12
C VAL A 525 7.14 8.77 -24.41
N TYR A 526 7.28 9.53 -25.50
CA TYR A 526 6.76 9.16 -26.80
C TYR A 526 7.88 9.13 -27.86
N GLU A 527 7.93 8.07 -28.62
CA GLU A 527 8.80 7.90 -29.81
C GLU A 527 8.03 8.16 -31.09
N ASP A 528 6.74 7.80 -31.12
CA ASP A 528 5.84 8.04 -32.24
C ASP A 528 5.09 9.37 -32.05
N PHE A 529 5.29 10.28 -32.99
CA PHE A 529 4.69 11.61 -33.03
C PHE A 529 3.58 11.69 -34.07
N SER A 530 3.01 10.57 -34.51
CA SER A 530 1.89 10.54 -35.44
C SER A 530 0.71 11.39 -34.95
N ALA A 531 -0.11 11.84 -35.87
CA ALA A 531 -1.24 12.73 -35.58
C ALA A 531 -2.17 12.11 -34.52
N ARG A 532 -2.40 12.85 -33.44
CA ARG A 532 -3.27 12.48 -32.32
C ARG A 532 -4.51 13.40 -32.30
N PRO A 533 -5.60 12.98 -31.64
CA PRO A 533 -6.76 13.87 -31.43
C PRO A 533 -6.34 15.21 -30.81
N ALA A 534 -7.07 16.28 -31.12
CA ALA A 534 -6.75 17.64 -30.67
C ALA A 534 -6.62 17.76 -29.12
N THR A 535 -7.34 16.94 -28.39
CA THR A 535 -7.28 16.89 -26.90
C THR A 535 -6.09 16.11 -26.36
N HIS A 536 -5.42 15.31 -27.17
CA HIS A 536 -4.30 14.49 -26.71
C HIS A 536 -3.10 15.38 -26.34
N PRO A 537 -2.40 15.12 -25.23
CA PRO A 537 -1.29 15.96 -24.74
C PRO A 537 -0.11 16.05 -25.72
N LEU A 538 0.01 15.12 -26.67
CA LEU A 538 1.02 15.14 -27.73
C LEU A 538 0.69 16.11 -28.86
N ASN A 539 -0.58 16.51 -29.01
CA ASN A 539 -1.00 17.32 -30.14
C ASN A 539 -0.27 18.66 -30.14
N GLY A 540 0.30 19.04 -31.31
CA GLY A 540 1.07 20.26 -31.49
C GLY A 540 2.44 20.29 -30.81
N LYS A 541 2.95 19.14 -30.31
CA LYS A 541 4.31 19.02 -29.76
C LYS A 541 5.23 18.34 -30.77
N GLU A 542 6.47 18.85 -30.87
CA GLU A 542 7.50 18.34 -31.77
C GLU A 542 8.89 18.39 -31.11
N MET A 543 9.83 17.62 -31.61
CA MET A 543 11.23 17.75 -31.18
C MET A 543 11.82 19.07 -31.67
N ILE A 544 12.36 19.87 -30.75
CA ILE A 544 12.99 21.13 -31.07
C ILE A 544 14.39 20.87 -31.63
N SER A 545 14.64 21.37 -32.86
CA SER A 545 15.93 21.18 -33.56
C SER A 545 16.34 19.70 -33.69
N ALA A 546 15.37 18.80 -33.89
CA ALA A 546 15.55 17.36 -33.99
C ALA A 546 16.23 16.74 -32.75
N LYS A 547 16.09 17.37 -31.56
CA LYS A 547 16.63 16.86 -30.29
C LYS A 547 15.48 16.43 -29.38
N PRO A 548 15.72 15.42 -28.50
CA PRO A 548 14.75 15.07 -27.47
C PRO A 548 14.31 16.30 -26.68
N THR A 549 13.00 16.43 -26.49
CA THR A 549 12.41 17.64 -25.92
C THR A 549 11.39 17.28 -24.85
N ALA A 550 11.46 17.93 -23.68
CA ALA A 550 10.49 17.80 -22.62
C ALA A 550 9.57 19.02 -22.55
N TYR A 551 8.27 18.79 -22.52
CA TYR A 551 7.23 19.79 -22.30
C TYR A 551 6.63 19.63 -20.92
N VAL A 552 6.62 20.68 -20.13
CA VAL A 552 5.94 20.72 -18.83
C VAL A 552 4.58 21.33 -19.04
N CYS A 553 3.54 20.54 -18.82
CA CYS A 553 2.16 20.90 -19.09
C CYS A 553 1.36 20.98 -17.78
N ASN A 554 0.43 21.93 -17.75
CA ASN A 554 -0.63 22.02 -16.75
C ASN A 554 -1.96 21.85 -17.51
N PRO A 555 -2.46 20.61 -17.64
CA PRO A 555 -3.63 20.27 -18.46
C PRO A 555 -4.93 20.85 -17.93
#